data_c5e66e746a1f5999ad0aebb4fd628334
#
_entry.id   c5e66e746a1f5999ad0aebb4fd628334
#
_cell.length_a   1.000
_cell.length_b   1.000
_cell.length_c   1.000
_cell.angle_alpha   90.00
_cell.angle_beta   90.00
_cell.angle_gamma   90.00
#
_symmetry.space_group_name_H-M   'P 1'
#
loop_
_entity.id
_entity.type
_entity.pdbx_description
1 polymer ?
#
loop_
_entity_poly.entity_id
_entity_poly.type
_entity_poly.pdbx_seq_one_letter_code
_entity_poly.pdbx_strand_id
1 'polypeptide(L)'
;MDLSKLNDLPVEQAHHQFMQCCTAERWVEQMVAARPFSSGEKLREVADEIWQQCTEADFLQAFDGHPKIGDVSSLRAKYANTKALASGEQSAVSAASEDTLQALAQGNTDYQEKFGFIFIVCATGK
;
A
#
# COMPACT_ATOMS: atom_id res chain seq x y z
N MET A 1 12.05 -6.14 -9.89
CA MET A 1 13.40 -5.54 -9.68
C MET A 1 14.18 -6.41 -8.73
N ASP A 2 15.42 -6.68 -9.05
CA ASP A 2 16.27 -7.44 -8.14
C ASP A 2 16.89 -6.53 -7.05
N LEU A 3 17.38 -7.17 -5.99
CA LEU A 3 17.92 -6.47 -4.82
C LEU A 3 19.14 -5.60 -5.18
N SER A 4 20.00 -6.10 -6.07
CA SER A 4 21.19 -5.36 -6.48
C SER A 4 20.82 -4.03 -7.13
N LYS A 5 19.85 -4.04 -8.02
CA LYS A 5 19.34 -2.83 -8.67
C LYS A 5 18.75 -1.85 -7.66
N LEU A 6 17.98 -2.36 -6.72
CA LEU A 6 17.37 -1.53 -5.67
C LEU A 6 18.45 -0.84 -4.83
N ASN A 7 19.49 -1.56 -4.46
CA ASN A 7 20.60 -1.02 -3.69
C ASN A 7 21.36 0.07 -4.43
N ASP A 8 21.44 -0.02 -5.76
CA ASP A 8 22.21 0.89 -6.60
C ASP A 8 21.39 2.09 -7.12
N LEU A 9 20.09 2.10 -6.93
CA LEU A 9 19.24 3.21 -7.40
C LEU A 9 19.64 4.55 -6.76
N PRO A 10 19.59 5.65 -7.53
CA PRO A 10 19.66 6.99 -6.94
C PRO A 10 18.56 7.16 -5.87
N VAL A 11 18.84 8.01 -4.89
CA VAL A 11 17.93 8.21 -3.74
C VAL A 11 16.49 8.49 -4.17
N GLU A 12 16.30 9.39 -5.13
CA GLU A 12 14.97 9.76 -5.62
C GLU A 12 14.22 8.58 -6.23
N GLN A 13 14.93 7.75 -6.99
CA GLN A 13 14.34 6.56 -7.63
C GLN A 13 14.03 5.47 -6.60
N ALA A 14 14.90 5.27 -5.63
CA ALA A 14 14.66 4.34 -4.54
C ALA A 14 13.46 4.79 -3.69
N HIS A 15 13.37 6.07 -3.40
CA HIS A 15 12.22 6.66 -2.71
C HIS A 15 10.91 6.35 -3.45
N HIS A 16 10.89 6.56 -4.75
CA HIS A 16 9.73 6.26 -5.59
C HIS A 16 9.33 4.78 -5.51
N GLN A 17 10.30 3.86 -5.55
CA GLN A 17 10.03 2.43 -5.47
C GLN A 17 9.41 2.03 -4.13
N PHE A 18 9.96 2.51 -3.03
CA PHE A 18 9.40 2.22 -1.71
C PHE A 18 8.03 2.86 -1.50
N MET A 19 7.83 4.05 -2.07
CA MET A 19 6.53 4.75 -1.99
C MET A 19 5.40 3.95 -2.65
N GLN A 20 5.71 3.14 -3.65
CA GLN A 20 4.74 2.23 -4.28
C GLN A 20 4.33 1.08 -3.36
N CYS A 21 5.15 0.76 -2.38
CA CYS A 21 4.86 -0.31 -1.42
C CYS A 21 4.07 0.20 -0.22
N CYS A 22 4.40 1.40 0.26
CA CYS A 22 3.80 1.99 1.45
C CYS A 22 3.99 3.51 1.39
N THR A 23 2.94 4.26 1.62
CA THR A 23 2.98 5.72 1.49
C THR A 23 3.29 6.46 2.79
N ALA A 24 3.71 5.77 3.84
CA ALA A 24 4.22 6.39 5.06
C ALA A 24 5.63 6.94 4.78
N GLU A 25 5.75 8.26 4.66
CA GLU A 25 7.01 8.91 4.27
C GLU A 25 8.17 8.56 5.20
N ARG A 26 7.95 8.50 6.51
CA ARG A 26 8.98 8.12 7.48
C ARG A 26 9.54 6.72 7.16
N TRP A 27 8.65 5.76 6.89
CA TRP A 27 9.07 4.41 6.53
C TRP A 27 9.89 4.42 5.25
N VAL A 28 9.42 5.13 4.23
CA VAL A 28 10.10 5.23 2.92
C VAL A 28 11.50 5.84 3.08
N GLU A 29 11.62 6.96 3.77
CA GLU A 29 12.90 7.64 3.99
C GLU A 29 13.89 6.76 4.73
N GLN A 30 13.44 6.05 5.76
CA GLN A 30 14.30 5.16 6.52
C GLN A 30 14.70 3.91 5.74
N MET A 31 13.81 3.38 4.88
CA MET A 31 14.17 2.29 3.99
C MET A 31 15.24 2.71 2.97
N VAL A 32 15.11 3.88 2.40
CA VAL A 32 16.12 4.42 1.47
C VAL A 32 17.47 4.56 2.18
N ALA A 33 17.47 5.11 3.38
CA ALA A 33 18.68 5.31 4.18
C ALA A 33 19.33 4.01 4.65
N ALA A 34 18.56 2.94 4.81
CA ALA A 34 19.06 1.66 5.28
C ALA A 34 19.79 0.84 4.20
N ARG A 35 19.70 1.26 2.93
CA ARG A 35 20.43 0.60 1.84
C ARG A 35 21.94 0.75 2.02
N PRO A 36 22.78 -0.21 1.53
CA PRO A 36 22.40 -1.44 0.82
C PRO A 36 21.94 -2.54 1.75
N PHE A 37 21.01 -3.37 1.26
CA PHE A 37 20.56 -4.57 1.98
C PHE A 37 21.39 -5.78 1.51
N SER A 38 21.83 -6.59 2.43
CA SER A 38 22.68 -7.76 2.13
C SER A 38 21.88 -8.93 1.53
N SER A 39 20.58 -9.00 1.81
CA SER A 39 19.71 -10.06 1.32
C SER A 39 18.25 -9.60 1.35
N GLY A 40 17.37 -10.33 0.66
CA GLY A 40 15.92 -10.10 0.75
C GLY A 40 15.36 -10.29 2.15
N GLU A 41 15.93 -11.24 2.89
CA GLU A 41 15.56 -11.45 4.30
C GLU A 41 15.91 -10.23 5.15
N LYS A 42 17.11 -9.69 4.95
CA LYS A 42 17.55 -8.50 5.69
C LYS A 42 16.68 -7.29 5.35
N LEU A 43 16.29 -7.13 4.10
CA LEU A 43 15.38 -6.08 3.69
C LEU A 43 14.05 -6.19 4.45
N ARG A 44 13.48 -7.38 4.55
CA ARG A 44 12.22 -7.60 5.26
C ARG A 44 12.33 -7.35 6.76
N GLU A 45 13.42 -7.80 7.38
CA GLU A 45 13.69 -7.53 8.80
C GLU A 45 13.73 -6.01 9.06
N VAL A 46 14.47 -5.28 8.25
CA VAL A 46 14.60 -3.83 8.38
C VAL A 46 13.24 -3.14 8.16
N ALA A 47 12.49 -3.60 7.16
CA ALA A 47 11.15 -3.06 6.89
C ALA A 47 10.22 -3.21 8.10
N ASP A 48 10.23 -4.38 8.73
CA ASP A 48 9.42 -4.65 9.91
C ASP A 48 9.88 -3.82 11.12
N GLU A 49 11.18 -3.71 11.34
CA GLU A 49 11.74 -2.90 12.43
C GLU A 49 11.35 -1.44 12.30
N ILE A 50 11.46 -0.88 11.11
CA ILE A 50 11.08 0.51 10.83
C ILE A 50 9.59 0.70 11.04
N TRP A 51 8.77 -0.24 10.55
CA TRP A 51 7.32 -0.18 10.70
C TRP A 51 6.90 -0.18 12.17
N GLN A 52 7.55 -0.98 13.01
CA GLN A 52 7.28 -1.03 14.44
C GLN A 52 7.62 0.28 15.15
N GLN A 53 8.50 1.09 14.59
CA GLN A 53 8.86 2.41 15.13
C GLN A 53 7.95 3.52 14.62
N CYS A 54 7.08 3.24 13.65
CA CYS A 54 6.14 4.23 13.11
C CYS A 54 5.07 4.60 14.13
N THR A 55 4.56 5.82 13.99
CA THR A 55 3.51 6.36 14.85
C THR A 55 2.13 6.19 14.21
N GLU A 56 1.08 6.49 14.96
CA GLU A 56 -0.29 6.52 14.44
C GLU A 56 -0.42 7.44 13.21
N ALA A 57 0.23 8.60 13.24
CA ALA A 57 0.24 9.51 12.09
C ALA A 57 0.85 8.87 10.84
N ASP A 58 1.92 8.09 11.01
CA ASP A 58 2.55 7.36 9.91
C ASP A 58 1.62 6.29 9.34
N PHE A 59 0.91 5.57 10.20
CA PHE A 59 -0.07 4.55 9.77
C PHE A 59 -1.23 5.18 9.01
N LEU A 60 -1.75 6.31 9.47
CA LEU A 60 -2.82 7.03 8.78
C LEU A 60 -2.37 7.52 7.41
N GLN A 61 -1.13 7.97 7.28
CA GLN A 61 -0.55 8.36 6.00
C GLN A 61 -0.45 7.16 5.05
N ALA A 62 -0.06 6.00 5.55
CA ALA A 62 -0.05 4.76 4.76
C ALA A 62 -1.46 4.39 4.29
N PHE A 63 -2.47 4.54 5.13
CA PHE A 63 -3.86 4.26 4.78
C PHE A 63 -4.38 5.20 3.69
N ASP A 64 -3.99 6.47 3.72
CA ASP A 64 -4.36 7.43 2.67
C ASP A 64 -3.88 7.02 1.29
N GLY A 65 -2.77 6.31 1.21
CA GLY A 65 -2.23 5.79 -0.05
C GLY A 65 -2.90 4.51 -0.52
N HIS A 66 -3.72 3.87 0.31
CA HIS A 66 -4.36 2.60 -0.02
C HIS A 66 -5.68 2.82 -0.78
N PRO A 67 -5.94 2.09 -1.87
CA PRO A 67 -7.21 2.21 -2.57
C PRO A 67 -8.36 1.62 -1.77
N LYS A 68 -9.55 2.20 -1.91
CA LYS A 68 -10.77 1.65 -1.30
C LYS A 68 -11.18 0.35 -1.99
N ILE A 69 -11.63 -0.63 -1.22
CA ILE A 69 -12.14 -1.90 -1.75
C ILE A 69 -13.43 -1.63 -2.55
N GLY A 70 -13.49 -2.14 -3.78
CA GLY A 70 -14.65 -2.01 -4.65
C GLY A 70 -14.73 -0.73 -5.47
N ASP A 71 -13.87 0.25 -5.19
CA ASP A 71 -13.86 1.52 -5.92
C ASP A 71 -12.84 1.48 -7.07
N VAL A 72 -13.26 0.93 -8.20
CA VAL A 72 -12.41 0.80 -9.39
C VAL A 72 -12.04 2.17 -9.98
N SER A 73 -12.95 3.14 -9.93
CA SER A 73 -12.71 4.49 -10.43
C SER A 73 -11.59 5.18 -9.66
N SER A 74 -11.62 5.07 -8.35
CA SER A 74 -10.58 5.60 -7.46
C SER A 74 -9.23 4.95 -7.73
N LEU A 75 -9.20 3.63 -7.94
CA LEU A 75 -8.01 2.89 -8.32
C LEU A 75 -7.37 3.44 -9.59
N ARG A 76 -8.16 3.65 -10.63
CA ARG A 76 -7.66 4.16 -11.91
C ARG A 76 -7.13 5.58 -11.82
N ALA A 77 -7.85 6.45 -11.13
CA ALA A 77 -7.53 7.88 -11.08
C ALA A 77 -6.34 8.19 -10.16
N LYS A 78 -6.27 7.52 -9.02
CA LYS A 78 -5.32 7.86 -7.95
C LYS A 78 -4.11 6.93 -7.89
N TYR A 79 -4.25 5.68 -8.32
CA TYR A 79 -3.24 4.63 -8.14
C TYR A 79 -2.85 3.94 -9.44
N ALA A 80 -2.74 4.69 -10.53
CA ALA A 80 -2.43 4.15 -11.86
C ALA A 80 -1.15 3.30 -11.86
N ASN A 81 -0.12 3.72 -11.12
CA ASN A 81 1.17 3.03 -11.05
C ASN A 81 1.13 1.71 -10.28
N THR A 82 0.17 1.55 -9.38
CA THR A 82 0.04 0.36 -8.52
C THR A 82 -1.23 -0.43 -8.80
N LYS A 83 -1.93 -0.09 -9.87
CA LYS A 83 -3.22 -0.69 -10.22
C LYS A 83 -3.18 -2.20 -10.29
N ALA A 84 -2.16 -2.78 -10.91
CA ALA A 84 -2.04 -4.23 -11.06
C ALA A 84 -1.89 -4.93 -9.71
N LEU A 85 -1.10 -4.36 -8.80
CA LEU A 85 -0.91 -4.90 -7.45
C LEU A 85 -2.22 -4.82 -6.65
N ALA A 86 -2.87 -3.66 -6.67
CA ALA A 86 -4.13 -3.45 -5.97
C ALA A 86 -5.24 -4.36 -6.52
N SER A 87 -5.34 -4.53 -7.83
CA SER A 87 -6.31 -5.44 -8.46
C SER A 87 -6.06 -6.88 -8.06
N GLY A 88 -4.80 -7.31 -7.94
CA GLY A 88 -4.44 -8.65 -7.47
C GLY A 88 -4.90 -8.90 -6.04
N GLU A 89 -4.67 -7.95 -5.15
CA GLU A 89 -5.10 -8.04 -3.74
C GLU A 89 -6.63 -8.05 -3.59
N GLN A 90 -7.35 -7.45 -4.51
CA GLN A 90 -8.81 -7.34 -4.50
C GLN A 90 -9.47 -8.23 -5.57
N SER A 91 -8.83 -9.33 -5.97
CA SER A 91 -9.30 -10.19 -7.05
C SER A 91 -10.71 -10.76 -6.81
N ALA A 92 -11.05 -11.09 -5.58
CA ALA A 92 -12.38 -11.60 -5.23
C ALA A 92 -13.47 -10.53 -5.41
N VAL A 93 -13.13 -9.25 -5.20
CA VAL A 93 -14.05 -8.13 -5.37
C VAL A 93 -14.37 -7.92 -6.85
N SER A 94 -13.39 -8.03 -7.74
CA SER A 94 -13.59 -7.84 -9.18
C SER A 94 -14.52 -8.88 -9.80
N ALA A 95 -14.70 -10.04 -9.16
CA ALA A 95 -15.62 -11.11 -9.60
C ALA A 95 -17.03 -10.96 -9.03
N ALA A 96 -17.28 -9.99 -8.14
CA ALA A 96 -18.57 -9.80 -7.47
C ALA A 96 -19.59 -9.13 -8.39
N SER A 97 -20.87 -9.30 -8.07
CA SER A 97 -21.97 -8.62 -8.78
C SER A 97 -21.92 -7.11 -8.54
N GLU A 98 -22.54 -6.35 -9.46
CA GLU A 98 -22.60 -4.88 -9.33
C GLU A 98 -23.29 -4.43 -8.05
N ASP A 99 -24.36 -5.09 -7.65
CA ASP A 99 -25.05 -4.78 -6.38
C ASP A 99 -24.13 -4.97 -5.17
N THR A 100 -23.34 -6.04 -5.19
CA THR A 100 -22.35 -6.30 -4.14
C THR A 100 -21.26 -5.22 -4.13
N LEU A 101 -20.78 -4.81 -5.32
CA LEU A 101 -19.77 -3.75 -5.43
C LEU A 101 -20.29 -2.41 -4.91
N GLN A 102 -21.55 -2.06 -5.22
CA GLN A 102 -22.17 -0.85 -4.72
C GLN A 102 -22.34 -0.90 -3.20
N ALA A 103 -22.73 -2.03 -2.65
CA ALA A 103 -22.84 -2.22 -1.20
C ALA A 103 -21.48 -2.09 -0.51
N LEU A 104 -20.44 -2.64 -1.11
CA LEU A 104 -19.06 -2.49 -0.62
C LEU A 104 -18.62 -1.03 -0.64
N ALA A 105 -18.85 -0.32 -1.73
CA ALA A 105 -18.49 1.09 -1.87
C ALA A 105 -19.20 1.94 -0.81
N GLN A 106 -20.50 1.71 -0.59
CA GLN A 106 -21.25 2.40 0.45
C GLN A 106 -20.75 2.06 1.84
N GLY A 107 -20.49 0.78 2.12
CA GLY A 107 -19.94 0.34 3.40
C GLY A 107 -18.56 0.94 3.68
N ASN A 108 -17.72 1.05 2.69
CA ASN A 108 -16.42 1.71 2.82
C ASN A 108 -16.55 3.20 3.15
N THR A 109 -17.49 3.88 2.52
CA THR A 109 -17.76 5.29 2.81
C THR A 109 -18.27 5.45 4.24
N ASP A 110 -19.21 4.64 4.65
CA ASP A 110 -19.77 4.67 6.02
C ASP A 110 -18.69 4.39 7.06
N TYR A 111 -17.83 3.41 6.80
CA TYR A 111 -16.71 3.08 7.67
C TYR A 111 -15.75 4.28 7.82
N GLN A 112 -15.37 4.89 6.70
CA GLN A 112 -14.46 6.03 6.69
C GLN A 112 -15.05 7.23 7.43
N GLU A 113 -16.34 7.51 7.26
CA GLU A 113 -17.03 8.58 7.98
C GLU A 113 -17.06 8.33 9.49
N LYS A 114 -17.25 7.08 9.88
CA LYS A 114 -17.34 6.70 11.29
C LYS A 114 -15.99 6.71 12.00
N PHE A 115 -14.96 6.19 11.36
CA PHE A 115 -13.65 5.96 11.99
C PHE A 115 -12.55 6.94 11.58
N GLY A 116 -12.75 7.74 10.53
CA GLY A 116 -11.78 8.72 10.06
C GLY A 116 -10.69 8.17 9.13
N PHE A 117 -10.73 6.88 8.80
CA PHE A 117 -9.83 6.26 7.85
C PHE A 117 -10.55 5.14 7.08
N ILE A 118 -9.97 4.72 5.95
CA ILE A 118 -10.59 3.70 5.09
C ILE A 118 -10.51 2.30 5.71
N PHE A 119 -11.48 1.44 5.35
CA PHE A 119 -11.42 0.02 5.66
C PHE A 119 -10.38 -0.67 4.77
N ILE A 120 -9.48 -1.45 5.37
CA ILE A 120 -8.40 -2.13 4.66
C ILE A 120 -8.42 -3.60 5.03
N VAL A 121 -8.44 -4.46 4.01
CA VAL A 121 -8.33 -5.91 4.16
C VAL A 121 -7.73 -6.51 2.89
N CYS A 122 -6.94 -7.56 3.03
CA CYS A 122 -6.54 -8.37 1.88
C CYS A 122 -7.68 -9.33 1.57
N ALA A 123 -8.37 -9.11 0.46
CA ALA A 123 -9.57 -9.87 0.08
C ALA A 123 -9.25 -11.16 -0.71
N THR A 124 -7.99 -11.40 -1.03
CA THR A 124 -7.57 -12.61 -1.75
C THR A 124 -7.90 -13.86 -0.93
N GLY A 125 -8.70 -14.75 -1.48
CA GLY A 125 -9.08 -16.00 -0.81
C GLY A 125 -10.14 -15.86 0.29
N LYS A 126 -10.80 -14.73 0.36
CA LYS A 126 -11.86 -14.46 1.35
C LYS A 126 -13.26 -14.60 0.76
#